data_127a7641da672be31eac6810de047525
#
_entry.id   127a7641da672be31eac6810de047525
#
_cell.length_a   1.000
_cell.length_b   1.000
_cell.length_c   1.000
_cell.angle_alpha   90.00
_cell.angle_beta   90.00
_cell.angle_gamma   90.00
#
_symmetry.space_group_name_H-M   'P 1'
#
loop_
_entity.id
_entity.type
_entity.pdbx_description
1 polymer ?
#
loop_
_entity_poly.entity_id
_entity_poly.type
_entity_poly.pdbx_seq_one_letter_code
_entity_poly.pdbx_strand_id
1 'polypeptide(L)'
;RVRPGAQRLDPRVDAVGAHPSGFNNPPDADWRSYSDPSASFNAKGHPSWFFRGTMESYYNIMAKYGDAGKKIWVTDFGWGSVEGLGVAPAGRYEYAADNTEAEQAAFITRAYQMGRNWGFVGVMFLWNLNFGPVCGAQDEKAAFGIVRPDWSPRPAFWA
;
A
#
# COMPACT_ATOMS: atom_id res chain seq x y z
N ARG A 1 9.99 -10.04 28.39
CA ARG A 1 9.84 -11.51 28.52
C ARG A 1 8.76 -11.94 27.54
N VAL A 2 9.10 -12.81 26.58
CA VAL A 2 8.16 -13.45 25.67
C VAL A 2 7.22 -14.34 26.49
N ARG A 3 5.90 -14.26 26.23
CA ARG A 3 4.94 -15.12 26.95
C ARG A 3 5.23 -16.60 26.62
N PRO A 4 5.14 -17.52 27.61
CA PRO A 4 5.19 -18.96 27.34
C PRO A 4 4.12 -19.32 26.29
N GLY A 5 4.53 -20.01 25.21
CA GLY A 5 3.65 -20.38 24.10
C GLY A 5 3.67 -19.43 22.88
N ALA A 6 4.30 -18.26 22.95
CA ALA A 6 4.55 -17.43 21.80
C ALA A 6 5.68 -18.05 20.97
N GLN A 7 5.36 -18.46 19.74
CA GLN A 7 6.36 -19.04 18.85
C GLN A 7 6.99 -17.93 18.00
N ARG A 8 8.32 -17.92 17.97
CA ARG A 8 9.09 -17.18 16.97
C ARG A 8 8.85 -17.77 15.59
N LEU A 9 9.07 -16.99 14.56
CA LEU A 9 9.14 -17.54 13.20
C LEU A 9 10.24 -18.61 13.12
N ASP A 10 10.05 -19.60 12.27
CA ASP A 10 11.07 -20.59 11.98
C ASP A 10 12.41 -19.87 11.62
N PRO A 11 13.55 -20.27 12.20
CA PRO A 11 14.84 -19.66 11.88
C PRO A 11 15.17 -19.63 10.38
N ARG A 12 14.57 -20.53 9.61
CA ARG A 12 14.70 -20.59 8.13
C ARG A 12 13.88 -19.55 7.37
N VAL A 13 12.99 -18.82 8.05
CA VAL A 13 12.23 -17.72 7.45
C VAL A 13 13.10 -16.47 7.45
N ASP A 14 13.45 -15.96 6.27
CA ASP A 14 14.31 -14.78 6.12
C ASP A 14 13.51 -13.47 6.19
N ALA A 15 12.28 -13.48 5.70
CA ALA A 15 11.43 -12.31 5.64
C ALA A 15 9.95 -12.66 5.82
N VAL A 16 9.16 -11.66 6.18
CA VAL A 16 7.69 -11.73 6.25
C VAL A 16 7.11 -10.93 5.09
N GLY A 17 6.22 -11.54 4.30
CA GLY A 17 5.49 -10.84 3.24
C GLY A 17 4.37 -9.97 3.81
N ALA A 18 4.19 -8.78 3.25
CA ALA A 18 3.09 -7.88 3.60
C ALA A 18 2.50 -7.20 2.37
N HIS A 19 1.18 -6.98 2.38
CA HIS A 19 0.43 -6.20 1.39
C HIS A 19 -0.18 -4.98 2.09
N PRO A 20 0.58 -3.92 2.36
CA PRO A 20 0.08 -2.72 3.00
C PRO A 20 -0.61 -1.83 1.97
N SER A 21 -1.92 -1.90 1.87
CA SER A 21 -2.68 -0.98 1.04
C SER A 21 -2.94 0.33 1.79
N GLY A 22 -2.81 1.46 1.11
CA GLY A 22 -3.18 2.78 1.63
C GLY A 22 -4.59 3.20 1.22
N PHE A 23 -5.20 2.51 0.25
CA PHE A 23 -6.48 2.87 -0.35
C PHE A 23 -6.45 4.30 -0.92
N ASN A 24 -7.15 5.25 -0.29
CA ASN A 24 -7.11 6.68 -0.59
C ASN A 24 -6.36 7.50 0.49
N ASN A 25 -5.77 6.84 1.49
CA ASN A 25 -5.06 7.51 2.56
C ASN A 25 -3.59 7.78 2.17
N PRO A 26 -3.02 8.95 2.48
CA PRO A 26 -1.58 9.18 2.32
C PRO A 26 -0.74 8.12 3.05
N PRO A 27 0.43 7.73 2.52
CA PRO A 27 1.22 6.63 3.09
C PRO A 27 1.70 6.86 4.53
N ASP A 28 1.90 8.11 4.93
CA ASP A 28 2.34 8.53 6.27
C ASP A 28 1.20 8.90 7.21
N ALA A 29 -0.05 8.80 6.77
CA ALA A 29 -1.21 9.07 7.62
C ALA A 29 -1.21 8.19 8.88
N ASP A 30 -1.46 8.81 10.03
CA ASP A 30 -1.64 8.10 11.28
C ASP A 30 -3.10 7.67 11.43
N TRP A 31 -3.36 6.38 11.41
CA TRP A 31 -4.69 5.78 11.51
C TRP A 31 -5.48 6.20 12.76
N ARG A 32 -4.80 6.69 13.80
CA ARG A 32 -5.42 7.12 15.06
C ARG A 32 -6.08 8.50 14.94
N SER A 33 -5.53 9.34 14.09
CA SER A 33 -5.92 10.76 13.99
C SER A 33 -6.37 11.18 12.60
N TYR A 34 -5.92 10.48 11.54
CA TYR A 34 -6.25 10.86 10.18
C TYR A 34 -7.74 10.61 9.87
N SER A 35 -8.34 11.58 9.25
CA SER A 35 -9.70 11.52 8.73
C SER A 35 -9.84 12.49 7.58
N ASP A 36 -10.31 12.00 6.45
CA ASP A 36 -10.75 12.82 5.32
C ASP A 36 -12.26 12.65 5.15
N PRO A 37 -13.08 13.60 5.59
CA PRO A 37 -14.53 13.49 5.48
C PRO A 37 -15.05 13.61 4.03
N SER A 38 -14.23 14.07 3.09
CA SER A 38 -14.59 14.17 1.66
C SER A 38 -14.33 12.87 0.91
N ALA A 39 -13.50 11.97 1.45
CA ALA A 39 -13.15 10.72 0.81
C ALA A 39 -14.33 9.73 0.81
N SER A 40 -14.52 9.01 -0.29
CA SER A 40 -15.54 7.97 -0.43
C SER A 40 -15.29 6.80 0.53
N PHE A 41 -14.03 6.53 0.83
CA PHE A 41 -13.59 5.53 1.79
C PHE A 41 -12.89 6.18 2.99
N ASN A 42 -13.66 6.44 4.04
CA ASN A 42 -13.16 7.04 5.26
C ASN A 42 -12.97 5.96 6.34
N ALA A 43 -11.93 5.14 6.19
CA ALA A 43 -11.58 4.13 7.18
C ALA A 43 -11.01 4.79 8.43
N LYS A 44 -11.60 4.47 9.58
CA LYS A 44 -11.18 4.99 10.89
C LYS A 44 -10.84 3.86 11.84
N GLY A 45 -9.90 4.14 12.73
CA GLY A 45 -9.71 3.35 13.93
C GLY A 45 -9.06 1.99 13.76
N HIS A 46 -8.56 1.61 12.58
CA HIS A 46 -7.83 0.36 12.40
C HIS A 46 -6.59 0.51 11.51
N PRO A 47 -5.42 0.04 11.95
CA PRO A 47 -4.16 0.23 11.23
C PRO A 47 -4.11 -0.41 9.85
N SER A 48 -4.89 -1.48 9.59
CA SER A 48 -4.86 -2.21 8.32
C SER A 48 -5.39 -1.43 7.10
N TRP A 49 -6.06 -0.30 7.33
CA TRP A 49 -6.52 0.60 6.27
C TRP A 49 -5.48 1.66 5.88
N PHE A 50 -4.30 1.60 6.51
CA PHE A 50 -3.24 2.58 6.34
C PHE A 50 -1.91 1.89 6.06
N PHE A 51 -1.19 2.36 5.05
CA PHE A 51 0.13 1.82 4.71
C PHE A 51 1.07 1.80 5.93
N ARG A 52 1.25 2.96 6.57
CA ARG A 52 2.07 3.10 7.78
C ARG A 52 1.58 2.20 8.91
N GLY A 53 0.28 2.23 9.16
CA GLY A 53 -0.35 1.47 10.26
C GLY A 53 -0.12 -0.03 10.11
N THR A 54 -0.27 -0.57 8.90
CA THR A 54 -0.04 -1.98 8.59
C THR A 54 1.43 -2.34 8.82
N MET A 55 2.37 -1.57 8.28
CA MET A 55 3.79 -1.87 8.37
C MET A 55 4.31 -1.80 9.81
N GLU A 56 3.97 -0.75 10.55
CA GLU A 56 4.32 -0.61 11.96
C GLU A 56 3.71 -1.74 12.82
N SER A 57 2.47 -2.14 12.52
CA SER A 57 1.81 -3.23 13.26
C SER A 57 2.50 -4.58 13.03
N TYR A 58 2.88 -4.91 11.80
CA TYR A 58 3.62 -6.13 11.49
C TYR A 58 4.96 -6.16 12.19
N TYR A 59 5.73 -5.06 12.09
CA TYR A 59 7.02 -4.97 12.77
C TYR A 59 6.91 -5.09 14.29
N ASN A 60 5.93 -4.42 14.90
CA ASN A 60 5.69 -4.49 16.34
C ASN A 60 5.33 -5.91 16.80
N ILE A 61 4.55 -6.65 15.99
CA ILE A 61 4.24 -8.05 16.28
C ILE A 61 5.53 -8.89 16.18
N MET A 62 6.31 -8.74 15.12
CA MET A 62 7.58 -9.45 14.94
C MET A 62 8.53 -9.16 16.11
N ALA A 63 8.69 -7.89 16.48
CA ALA A 63 9.53 -7.49 17.60
C ALA A 63 9.07 -8.10 18.93
N LYS A 64 7.75 -8.10 19.19
CA LYS A 64 7.14 -8.69 20.38
C LYS A 64 7.45 -10.19 20.53
N TYR A 65 7.57 -10.89 19.43
CA TYR A 65 7.86 -12.33 19.43
C TYR A 65 9.35 -12.66 19.20
N GLY A 66 10.23 -11.65 19.18
CA GLY A 66 11.68 -11.82 19.11
C GLY A 66 12.25 -11.91 17.69
N ASP A 67 11.49 -11.50 16.68
CA ASP A 67 11.85 -11.53 15.26
C ASP A 67 12.15 -10.13 14.67
N ALA A 68 12.46 -9.15 15.51
CA ALA A 68 12.78 -7.78 15.08
C ALA A 68 13.97 -7.68 14.10
N GLY A 69 14.85 -8.68 14.07
CA GLY A 69 15.98 -8.73 13.14
C GLY A 69 15.62 -9.17 11.72
N LYS A 70 14.40 -9.70 11.52
CA LYS A 70 13.92 -10.12 10.20
C LYS A 70 13.32 -8.95 9.44
N LYS A 71 13.33 -9.04 8.11
CA LYS A 71 12.79 -7.98 7.24
C LYS A 71 11.33 -8.23 6.89
N ILE A 72 10.62 -7.15 6.59
CA ILE A 72 9.32 -7.20 5.92
C ILE A 72 9.55 -6.94 4.43
N TRP A 73 9.09 -7.84 3.58
CA TRP A 73 9.02 -7.65 2.14
C TRP A 73 7.61 -7.21 1.77
N VAL A 74 7.51 -6.02 1.23
CA VAL A 74 6.25 -5.47 0.73
C VAL A 74 6.03 -6.06 -0.66
N THR A 75 5.26 -7.14 -0.72
CA THR A 75 5.08 -7.94 -1.94
C THR A 75 3.97 -7.41 -2.83
N ASP A 76 3.20 -6.47 -2.34
CA ASP A 76 2.17 -5.75 -3.08
C ASP A 76 1.84 -4.44 -2.35
N PHE A 77 1.96 -3.28 -3.02
CA PHE A 77 1.47 -2.00 -2.53
C PHE A 77 1.25 -1.03 -3.70
N GLY A 78 0.37 -0.06 -3.50
CA GLY A 78 0.10 0.99 -4.49
C GLY A 78 -1.11 1.82 -4.10
N TRP A 79 -1.38 2.83 -4.92
CA TRP A 79 -2.58 3.67 -4.87
C TRP A 79 -3.22 3.72 -6.24
N GLY A 80 -4.55 3.58 -6.28
CA GLY A 80 -5.32 3.70 -7.50
C GLY A 80 -5.66 5.15 -7.81
N SER A 81 -5.72 5.50 -9.11
CA SER A 81 -6.38 6.71 -9.62
C SER A 81 -7.17 6.35 -10.87
N VAL A 82 -8.38 6.89 -10.99
CA VAL A 82 -9.24 6.68 -12.17
C VAL A 82 -9.05 7.74 -13.24
N GLU A 83 -8.23 8.76 -12.98
CA GLU A 83 -7.95 9.80 -13.98
C GLU A 83 -7.41 9.18 -15.28
N GLY A 84 -7.92 9.65 -16.41
CA GLY A 84 -7.52 9.15 -17.72
C GLY A 84 -8.06 7.77 -18.12
N LEU A 85 -8.83 7.08 -17.26
CA LEU A 85 -9.45 5.80 -17.60
C LEU A 85 -10.82 5.95 -18.23
N GLY A 86 -11.49 7.10 -18.06
CA GLY A 86 -12.84 7.37 -18.55
C GLY A 86 -13.96 6.62 -17.81
N VAL A 87 -13.62 5.79 -16.85
CA VAL A 87 -14.53 5.00 -16.03
C VAL A 87 -14.01 4.93 -14.60
N ALA A 88 -14.90 4.77 -13.63
CA ALA A 88 -14.55 4.51 -12.24
C ALA A 88 -14.94 3.07 -11.86
N PRO A 89 -14.15 2.37 -11.03
CA PRO A 89 -14.56 1.11 -10.46
C PRO A 89 -15.82 1.30 -9.61
N ALA A 90 -16.68 0.27 -9.58
CA ALA A 90 -17.92 0.32 -8.82
C ALA A 90 -17.78 -0.35 -7.45
N GLY A 91 -18.69 -0.01 -6.53
CA GLY A 91 -18.82 -0.64 -5.24
C GLY A 91 -17.64 -0.34 -4.32
N ARG A 92 -17.10 -1.36 -3.66
CA ARG A 92 -16.04 -1.20 -2.66
C ARG A 92 -14.70 -0.65 -3.18
N TYR A 93 -14.58 -0.40 -4.47
CA TYR A 93 -13.36 0.11 -5.13
C TYR A 93 -13.45 1.60 -5.48
N GLU A 94 -14.53 2.28 -5.07
CA GLU A 94 -14.75 3.70 -5.31
C GLU A 94 -13.64 4.59 -4.75
N TYR A 95 -12.91 4.14 -3.73
CA TYR A 95 -11.76 4.84 -3.16
C TYR A 95 -10.67 5.22 -4.19
N ALA A 96 -10.60 4.51 -5.31
CA ALA A 96 -9.66 4.85 -6.38
C ALA A 96 -10.02 6.15 -7.11
N ALA A 97 -11.27 6.62 -7.00
CA ALA A 97 -11.70 7.89 -7.55
C ALA A 97 -11.34 9.09 -6.65
N ASP A 98 -10.99 8.84 -5.40
CA ASP A 98 -10.58 9.89 -4.47
C ASP A 98 -9.16 10.41 -4.73
N ASN A 99 -8.33 9.64 -5.44
CA ASN A 99 -6.95 10.00 -5.71
C ASN A 99 -6.78 10.52 -7.15
N THR A 100 -6.09 11.62 -7.30
CA THR A 100 -5.55 12.09 -8.59
C THR A 100 -4.31 11.29 -9.00
N GLU A 101 -3.92 11.34 -10.29
CA GLU A 101 -2.64 10.78 -10.74
C GLU A 101 -1.43 11.44 -10.07
N ALA A 102 -1.54 12.71 -9.71
CA ALA A 102 -0.49 13.43 -8.97
C ALA A 102 -0.35 12.91 -7.54
N GLU A 103 -1.46 12.64 -6.86
CA GLU A 103 -1.45 12.02 -5.52
C GLU A 103 -0.95 10.59 -5.59
N GLN A 104 -1.35 9.79 -6.59
CA GLN A 104 -0.79 8.46 -6.83
C GLN A 104 0.74 8.51 -6.89
N ALA A 105 1.31 9.42 -7.68
CA ALA A 105 2.75 9.60 -7.81
C ALA A 105 3.41 10.00 -6.48
N ALA A 106 2.84 11.00 -5.80
CA ALA A 106 3.34 11.49 -4.52
C ALA A 106 3.29 10.41 -3.43
N PHE A 107 2.20 9.64 -3.36
CA PHE A 107 2.01 8.59 -2.36
C PHE A 107 2.97 7.42 -2.59
N ILE A 108 3.14 6.97 -3.83
CA ILE A 108 4.09 5.91 -4.19
C ILE A 108 5.52 6.34 -3.82
N THR A 109 5.93 7.53 -4.23
CA THR A 109 7.26 8.08 -3.92
C THR A 109 7.48 8.17 -2.41
N ARG A 110 6.49 8.69 -1.68
CA ARG A 110 6.56 8.81 -0.23
C ARG A 110 6.63 7.45 0.47
N ALA A 111 5.87 6.45 -0.01
CA ALA A 111 5.93 5.09 0.53
C ALA A 111 7.31 4.46 0.37
N TYR A 112 7.96 4.61 -0.79
CA TYR A 112 9.33 4.15 -0.99
C TYR A 112 10.32 4.87 -0.08
N GLN A 113 10.19 6.18 0.12
CA GLN A 113 11.02 6.95 1.06
C GLN A 113 10.86 6.43 2.50
N MET A 114 9.62 6.16 2.91
CA MET A 114 9.33 5.59 4.23
C MET A 114 9.94 4.19 4.36
N GLY A 115 9.73 3.32 3.39
CA GLY A 115 10.29 1.97 3.37
C GLY A 115 11.83 1.99 3.45
N ARG A 116 12.47 2.90 2.72
CA ARG A 116 13.93 3.10 2.76
C ARG A 116 14.42 3.57 4.14
N ASN A 117 13.64 4.42 4.80
CA ASN A 117 14.00 4.97 6.12
C ASN A 117 13.70 3.99 7.26
N TRP A 118 12.76 3.07 7.06
CA TRP A 118 12.47 2.02 8.03
C TRP A 118 13.50 0.90 7.95
N GLY A 119 14.33 0.75 8.94
CA GLY A 119 15.37 -0.27 8.99
C GLY A 119 14.87 -1.72 8.92
N PHE A 120 13.56 -1.95 9.08
CA PHE A 120 12.93 -3.27 9.04
C PHE A 120 12.35 -3.65 7.67
N VAL A 121 12.31 -2.75 6.69
CA VAL A 121 11.85 -3.05 5.33
C VAL A 121 12.99 -3.61 4.48
N GLY A 122 12.71 -4.64 3.70
CA GLY A 122 13.62 -5.22 2.72
C GLY A 122 13.29 -4.75 1.31
N VAL A 123 12.55 -5.56 0.56
CA VAL A 123 12.15 -5.25 -0.82
C VAL A 123 10.72 -4.72 -0.85
N MET A 124 10.44 -3.84 -1.81
CA MET A 124 9.10 -3.30 -2.06
C MET A 124 8.74 -3.47 -3.53
N PHE A 125 7.64 -4.18 -3.81
CA PHE A 125 7.12 -4.42 -5.15
C PHE A 125 5.87 -3.59 -5.37
N LEU A 126 5.93 -2.67 -6.33
CA LEU A 126 4.80 -1.83 -6.69
C LEU A 126 3.76 -2.63 -7.48
N TRP A 127 2.53 -2.55 -7.08
CA TRP A 127 1.37 -3.00 -7.81
C TRP A 127 0.67 -1.79 -8.46
N ASN A 128 0.60 -1.61 -9.80
CA ASN A 128 1.20 -2.45 -10.83
C ASN A 128 1.75 -1.57 -11.98
N LEU A 129 2.38 -2.19 -12.98
CA LEU A 129 2.82 -1.45 -14.17
C LEU A 129 1.63 -1.08 -15.06
N ASN A 130 0.89 -2.07 -15.60
CA ASN A 130 -0.26 -1.87 -16.49
C ASN A 130 -1.12 -3.14 -16.62
N PHE A 131 -2.18 -3.22 -15.84
CA PHE A 131 -3.16 -4.31 -15.95
C PHE A 131 -4.35 -3.98 -16.87
N GLY A 132 -4.50 -2.71 -17.26
CA GLY A 132 -5.63 -2.23 -18.06
C GLY A 132 -5.90 -3.07 -19.33
N PRO A 133 -4.89 -3.42 -20.15
CA PRO A 133 -5.09 -4.24 -21.33
C PRO A 133 -5.61 -5.66 -21.05
N VAL A 134 -5.39 -6.18 -19.84
CA VAL A 134 -5.78 -7.55 -19.44
C VAL A 134 -7.16 -7.58 -18.80
N CYS A 135 -7.45 -6.66 -17.89
CA CYS A 135 -8.68 -6.68 -17.10
C CYS A 135 -9.75 -5.67 -17.55
N GLY A 136 -9.40 -4.74 -18.45
CA GLY A 136 -10.27 -3.64 -18.85
C GLY A 136 -10.23 -2.46 -17.87
N ALA A 137 -10.60 -1.29 -18.38
CA ALA A 137 -10.52 -0.02 -17.62
C ALA A 137 -11.45 0.05 -16.40
N GLN A 138 -12.48 -0.81 -16.35
CA GLN A 138 -13.45 -0.84 -15.24
C GLN A 138 -12.97 -1.65 -14.04
N ASP A 139 -11.92 -2.47 -14.20
CA ASP A 139 -11.36 -3.24 -13.09
C ASP A 139 -10.46 -2.34 -12.23
N GLU A 140 -10.52 -2.48 -10.91
CA GLU A 140 -9.69 -1.68 -10.00
C GLU A 140 -8.19 -1.79 -10.32
N LYS A 141 -7.74 -2.95 -10.83
CA LYS A 141 -6.33 -3.16 -11.18
C LYS A 141 -5.83 -2.21 -12.26
N ALA A 142 -6.70 -1.73 -13.15
CA ALA A 142 -6.35 -0.71 -14.14
C ALA A 142 -6.06 0.64 -13.46
N ALA A 143 -6.78 0.98 -12.39
CA ALA A 143 -6.57 2.20 -11.63
C ALA A 143 -5.20 2.23 -10.93
N PHE A 144 -4.68 1.07 -10.52
CA PHE A 144 -3.36 0.96 -9.88
C PHE A 144 -2.17 1.04 -10.86
N GLY A 145 -2.41 0.93 -12.18
CA GLY A 145 -1.35 1.03 -13.16
C GLY A 145 -0.62 2.37 -13.08
N ILE A 146 0.72 2.35 -13.19
CA ILE A 146 1.53 3.57 -13.38
C ILE A 146 1.70 3.91 -14.86
N VAL A 147 1.20 3.04 -15.72
CA VAL A 147 1.05 3.22 -17.17
C VAL A 147 -0.41 2.94 -17.51
N ARG A 148 -1.01 3.78 -18.35
CA ARG A 148 -2.43 3.66 -18.75
C ARG A 148 -2.63 2.50 -19.74
N PRO A 149 -3.88 2.04 -19.96
CA PRO A 149 -4.16 0.95 -20.90
C PRO A 149 -3.62 1.16 -22.32
N ASP A 150 -3.49 2.40 -22.76
CA ASP A 150 -2.91 2.80 -24.07
C ASP A 150 -1.37 2.91 -24.06
N TRP A 151 -0.74 2.49 -22.97
CA TRP A 151 0.71 2.55 -22.72
C TRP A 151 1.28 3.96 -22.52
N SER A 152 0.45 4.99 -22.41
CA SER A 152 0.92 6.32 -22.02
C SER A 152 1.32 6.31 -20.52
N PRO A 153 2.49 6.87 -20.16
CA PRO A 153 2.92 6.88 -18.76
C PRO A 153 2.10 7.87 -17.94
N ARG A 154 1.83 7.49 -16.68
CA ARG A 154 1.30 8.41 -15.68
C ARG A 154 2.44 9.14 -14.97
N PRO A 155 2.16 10.24 -14.22
CA PRO A 155 3.19 10.91 -13.41
C PRO A 155 3.99 9.95 -12.52
N ALA A 156 3.33 8.95 -11.93
CA ALA A 156 3.96 7.94 -11.07
C ALA A 156 5.03 7.08 -11.76
N PHE A 157 5.03 7.00 -13.10
CA PHE A 157 6.06 6.28 -13.85
C PHE A 157 7.41 7.00 -13.82
N TRP A 158 7.39 8.33 -13.69
CA TRP A 158 8.58 9.17 -13.72
C TRP A 158 9.06 9.61 -12.32
N ALA A 159 8.24 9.42 -11.30
CA ALA A 159 8.52 9.81 -9.92
C ALA A 159 9.38 8.77 -9.19
#